data_5909aa9398b49a3e73b6b67decfe71fa
#
_entry.id   5909aa9398b49a3e73b6b67decfe71fa
#
_cell.length_a   1.000
_cell.length_b   1.000
_cell.length_c   1.000
_cell.angle_alpha   90.00
_cell.angle_beta   90.00
_cell.angle_gamma   90.00
#
_symmetry.space_group_name_H-M   'P 1'
#
loop_
_entity.id
_entity.type
_entity.pdbx_description
1 polymer ?
#
loop_
_entity_poly.entity_id
_entity_poly.type
_entity_poly.pdbx_seq_one_letter_code
_entity_poly.pdbx_strand_id
1 'polypeptide(L)'
;MTKLTERLQAVADMVKSGSTVVDVGCDHGYIPAYLVENKICDNVFACDINEAPLNSCRLLVSQTIYENKIKCILSNGLENVPKAYDTVIIAGMGGELISDVLEKSDYVKQCSLILNPMSHSETVRKWLYTNGFSIDKDIIVAESKHHYNVILAHYTATFESKSTVDYFFGEIKDFSDKAYFIHLKNYLMNKQKSGADFSSVIKAIEDVL
;
A
#
# COMPACT_ATOMS: atom_id res chain seq x y z
N MET A 1 16.66 4.80 16.80
CA MET A 1 16.43 4.75 15.37
C MET A 1 15.42 3.65 15.08
N THR A 2 14.28 4.00 14.55
CA THR A 2 13.19 3.07 14.24
C THR A 2 13.62 2.08 13.18
N LYS A 3 13.47 0.78 13.44
CA LYS A 3 13.82 -0.27 12.50
C LYS A 3 12.52 -0.80 11.87
N LEU A 4 12.45 -0.77 10.55
CA LEU A 4 11.33 -1.33 9.79
C LEU A 4 11.58 -2.80 9.43
N THR A 5 10.50 -3.54 9.20
CA THR A 5 10.55 -4.85 8.54
C THR A 5 10.82 -4.65 7.05
N GLU A 6 11.19 -5.71 6.32
CA GLU A 6 11.50 -5.65 4.88
C GLU A 6 10.33 -5.04 4.08
N ARG A 7 9.12 -5.44 4.40
CA ARG A 7 7.90 -4.94 3.77
C ARG A 7 7.67 -3.44 4.03
N LEU A 8 7.77 -3.00 5.28
CA LEU A 8 7.58 -1.59 5.63
C LEU A 8 8.75 -0.73 5.13
N GLN A 9 9.97 -1.31 5.04
CA GLN A 9 11.10 -0.64 4.43
C GLN A 9 10.85 -0.37 2.94
N ALA A 10 10.35 -1.37 2.20
CA ALA A 10 10.01 -1.18 0.79
C ALA A 10 8.91 -0.12 0.57
N VAL A 11 7.94 0.00 1.50
CA VAL A 11 6.96 1.09 1.49
C VAL A 11 7.65 2.45 1.71
N ALA A 12 8.51 2.56 2.71
CA ALA A 12 9.23 3.79 3.02
C ALA A 12 10.18 4.24 1.88
N ASP A 13 10.82 3.28 1.21
CA ASP A 13 11.74 3.52 0.08
C ASP A 13 11.04 4.09 -1.18
N MET A 14 9.71 3.97 -1.26
CA MET A 14 8.93 4.59 -2.34
C MET A 14 8.56 6.05 -2.05
N VAL A 15 8.76 6.53 -0.82
CA VAL A 15 8.44 7.92 -0.46
C VAL A 15 9.47 8.87 -1.07
N LYS A 16 8.99 9.85 -1.80
CA LYS A 16 9.84 10.91 -2.35
C LYS A 16 10.30 11.84 -1.23
N SER A 17 11.60 12.12 -1.17
CA SER A 17 12.15 13.06 -0.18
C SER A 17 11.52 14.44 -0.28
N GLY A 18 11.17 15.02 0.86
CA GLY A 18 10.51 16.31 0.97
C GLY A 18 8.97 16.26 0.88
N SER A 19 8.37 15.08 0.68
CA SER A 19 6.91 14.91 0.68
C SER A 19 6.29 15.23 2.03
N THR A 20 5.04 15.66 2.00
CA THR A 20 4.14 15.64 3.16
C THR A 20 3.28 14.39 3.09
N VAL A 21 3.47 13.48 4.01
CA VAL A 21 2.89 12.13 3.99
C VAL A 21 1.67 12.03 4.91
N VAL A 22 0.66 11.26 4.48
CA VAL A 22 -0.32 10.68 5.38
C VAL A 22 -0.16 9.16 5.39
N ASP A 23 -0.02 8.57 6.59
CA ASP A 23 0.02 7.13 6.83
C ASP A 23 -1.32 6.70 7.43
N VAL A 24 -2.11 5.97 6.65
CA VAL A 24 -3.49 5.54 7.00
C VAL A 24 -3.46 4.14 7.59
N GLY A 25 -3.96 4.01 8.81
CA GLY A 25 -3.80 2.80 9.62
C GLY A 25 -2.38 2.70 10.15
N CYS A 26 -1.88 3.79 10.72
CA CYS A 26 -0.49 3.94 11.13
C CYS A 26 -0.05 2.97 12.26
N ASP A 27 -1.01 2.32 12.92
CA ASP A 27 -0.78 1.38 14.02
C ASP A 27 0.18 1.99 15.07
N HIS A 28 1.35 1.41 15.26
CA HIS A 28 2.35 1.91 16.21
C HIS A 28 3.16 3.11 15.70
N GLY A 29 2.95 3.59 14.47
CA GLY A 29 3.63 4.75 13.91
C GLY A 29 5.08 4.52 13.47
N TYR A 30 5.45 3.28 13.16
CA TYR A 30 6.82 2.96 12.74
C TYR A 30 7.23 3.64 11.43
N ILE A 31 6.35 3.67 10.42
CA ILE A 31 6.64 4.36 9.14
C ILE A 31 6.78 5.87 9.38
N PRO A 32 5.82 6.58 10.02
CA PRO A 32 5.97 7.99 10.37
C PRO A 32 7.29 8.32 11.08
N ALA A 33 7.62 7.56 12.13
CA ALA A 33 8.85 7.76 12.87
C ALA A 33 10.09 7.58 12.00
N TYR A 34 10.15 6.49 11.22
CA TYR A 34 11.25 6.20 10.32
C TYR A 34 11.47 7.32 9.28
N LEU A 35 10.40 7.79 8.64
CA LEU A 35 10.48 8.83 7.60
C LEU A 35 11.08 10.13 8.16
N VAL A 36 10.69 10.53 9.36
CA VAL A 36 11.17 11.77 9.99
C VAL A 36 12.57 11.59 10.56
N GLU A 37 12.88 10.48 11.22
CA GLU A 37 14.21 10.17 11.75
C GLU A 37 15.30 10.16 10.66
N ASN A 38 14.95 9.65 9.48
CA ASN A 38 15.85 9.56 8.33
C ASN A 38 15.82 10.81 7.44
N LYS A 39 15.09 11.87 7.86
CA LYS A 39 14.97 13.15 7.14
C LYS A 39 14.41 12.98 5.72
N ILE A 40 13.57 11.98 5.50
CA ILE A 40 12.85 11.76 4.24
C ILE A 40 11.70 12.75 4.15
N CYS A 41 10.97 12.96 5.27
CA CYS A 41 9.86 13.88 5.38
C CYS A 41 10.01 14.78 6.61
N ASP A 42 9.50 16.02 6.49
CA ASP A 42 9.43 16.96 7.61
C ASP A 42 8.02 17.09 8.20
N ASN A 43 6.99 16.59 7.53
CA ASN A 43 5.61 16.61 7.98
C ASN A 43 4.94 15.26 7.66
N VAL A 44 4.42 14.59 8.68
CA VAL A 44 3.69 13.34 8.55
C VAL A 44 2.39 13.40 9.37
N PHE A 45 1.27 13.06 8.73
CA PHE A 45 0.01 12.77 9.39
C PHE A 45 -0.06 11.25 9.61
N ALA A 46 -0.09 10.81 10.86
CA ALA A 46 -0.29 9.42 11.23
C ALA A 46 -1.74 9.24 11.67
N CYS A 47 -2.54 8.48 10.93
CA CYS A 47 -3.95 8.33 11.29
C CYS A 47 -4.36 6.87 11.45
N ASP A 48 -5.29 6.63 12.37
CA ASP A 48 -5.92 5.34 12.61
C ASP A 48 -7.38 5.54 13.00
N ILE A 49 -8.23 4.56 12.74
CA ILE A 49 -9.63 4.56 13.14
C ILE A 49 -9.79 4.21 14.62
N ASN A 50 -8.81 3.54 15.21
CA ASN A 50 -8.82 3.06 16.58
C ASN A 50 -7.89 3.88 17.47
N GLU A 51 -8.40 4.29 18.64
CA GLU A 51 -7.60 5.04 19.63
C GLU A 51 -6.43 4.22 20.20
N ALA A 52 -6.56 2.91 20.38
CA ALA A 52 -5.51 2.11 21.02
C ALA A 52 -4.22 2.06 20.19
N PRO A 53 -4.23 1.71 18.89
CA PRO A 53 -3.05 1.82 18.01
C PRO A 53 -2.53 3.25 17.95
N LEU A 54 -3.42 4.23 17.76
CA LEU A 54 -3.04 5.64 17.67
C LEU A 54 -2.35 6.15 18.94
N ASN A 55 -2.73 5.69 20.13
CA ASN A 55 -2.06 6.02 21.38
C ASN A 55 -0.65 5.39 21.45
N SER A 56 -0.45 4.21 20.88
CA SER A 56 0.88 3.62 20.75
C SER A 56 1.77 4.48 19.84
N CYS A 57 1.22 4.98 18.73
CA CYS A 57 1.90 5.93 17.84
C CYS A 57 2.24 7.23 18.60
N ARG A 58 1.30 7.85 19.33
CA ARG A 58 1.54 9.06 20.14
C ARG A 58 2.66 8.84 21.16
N LEU A 59 2.66 7.68 21.82
CA LEU A 59 3.71 7.34 22.78
C LEU A 59 5.08 7.20 22.12
N LEU A 60 5.16 6.51 20.97
CA LEU A 60 6.41 6.41 20.21
C LEU A 60 6.92 7.79 19.81
N VAL A 61 6.06 8.64 19.26
CA VAL A 61 6.40 9.98 18.76
C VAL A 61 6.85 10.89 19.91
N SER A 62 6.18 10.88 21.07
CA SER A 62 6.55 11.71 22.24
C SER A 62 7.92 11.38 22.82
N GLN A 63 8.46 10.20 22.53
CA GLN A 63 9.81 9.79 22.94
C GLN A 63 10.90 10.23 21.96
N THR A 64 10.52 10.92 20.88
CA THR A 64 11.44 11.38 19.84
C THR A 64 11.61 12.90 19.88
N ILE A 65 12.73 13.40 19.34
CA ILE A 65 12.93 14.84 19.13
C ILE A 65 12.11 15.39 17.95
N TYR A 66 11.31 14.54 17.30
CA TYR A 66 10.55 14.84 16.09
C TYR A 66 9.05 14.95 16.33
N GLU A 67 8.62 15.09 17.60
CA GLU A 67 7.20 15.16 18.00
C GLU A 67 6.41 16.20 17.18
N ASN A 68 7.01 17.35 16.93
CA ASN A 68 6.37 18.43 16.17
C ASN A 68 6.20 18.14 14.66
N LYS A 69 6.83 17.09 14.14
CA LYS A 69 6.79 16.72 12.71
C LYS A 69 5.78 15.63 12.40
N ILE A 70 5.24 14.95 13.43
CA ILE A 70 4.28 13.86 13.28
C ILE A 70 3.00 14.21 14.00
N LYS A 71 1.89 14.31 13.27
CA LYS A 71 0.56 14.62 13.82
C LYS A 71 -0.31 13.37 13.83
N CYS A 72 -0.63 12.88 15.03
CA CYS A 72 -1.49 11.71 15.21
C CYS A 72 -2.97 12.15 15.19
N ILE A 73 -3.77 11.57 14.29
CA ILE A 73 -5.16 11.95 14.03
C ILE A 73 -6.07 10.73 14.09
N LEU A 74 -7.11 10.76 14.92
CA LEU A 74 -8.17 9.76 14.89
C LEU A 74 -9.04 9.99 13.65
N SER A 75 -9.03 9.04 12.72
CA SER A 75 -9.71 9.19 11.44
C SER A 75 -10.13 7.85 10.84
N ASN A 76 -11.32 7.80 10.26
CA ASN A 76 -11.75 6.71 9.40
C ASN A 76 -11.17 6.96 7.99
N GLY A 77 -10.06 6.30 7.68
CA GLY A 77 -9.31 6.61 6.46
C GLY A 77 -8.83 8.07 6.45
N LEU A 78 -9.16 8.80 5.41
CA LEU A 78 -8.72 10.19 5.17
C LEU A 78 -9.72 11.27 5.62
N GLU A 79 -10.86 10.89 6.25
CA GLU A 79 -12.00 11.78 6.51
C GLU A 79 -11.64 13.01 7.35
N ASN A 80 -10.84 12.82 8.41
CA ASN A 80 -10.46 13.89 9.36
C ASN A 80 -9.07 14.46 9.10
N VAL A 81 -8.36 13.98 8.07
CA VAL A 81 -6.98 14.42 7.78
C VAL A 81 -7.03 15.74 6.99
N PRO A 82 -6.31 16.79 7.44
CA PRO A 82 -6.22 18.04 6.68
C PRO A 82 -5.66 17.79 5.28
N LYS A 83 -6.30 18.33 4.25
CA LYS A 83 -5.89 18.21 2.84
C LYS A 83 -4.62 19.03 2.56
N ALA A 84 -3.51 18.64 3.16
CA ALA A 84 -2.21 19.30 3.11
C ALA A 84 -1.07 18.27 2.97
N TYR A 85 -1.34 17.17 2.26
CA TYR A 85 -0.39 16.09 1.97
C TYR A 85 -0.33 15.83 0.46
N ASP A 86 0.78 15.32 -0.02
CA ASP A 86 1.02 14.96 -1.42
C ASP A 86 1.29 13.46 -1.62
N THR A 87 1.42 12.72 -0.54
CA THR A 87 1.69 11.29 -0.55
C THR A 87 0.81 10.56 0.46
N VAL A 88 0.12 9.52 0.00
CA VAL A 88 -0.74 8.65 0.82
C VAL A 88 -0.08 7.28 0.93
N ILE A 89 0.14 6.82 2.14
CA ILE A 89 0.55 5.45 2.45
C ILE A 89 -0.66 4.72 3.04
N ILE A 90 -0.96 3.53 2.51
CA ILE A 90 -1.90 2.58 3.11
C ILE A 90 -1.23 1.23 3.12
N ALA A 91 -0.76 0.78 4.28
CA ALA A 91 -0.05 -0.48 4.44
C ALA A 91 -0.71 -1.36 5.50
N GLY A 92 -0.73 -2.68 5.26
CA GLY A 92 -1.24 -3.62 6.26
C GLY A 92 -2.75 -3.86 6.23
N MET A 93 -3.46 -3.38 5.20
CA MET A 93 -4.90 -3.58 5.01
C MET A 93 -5.19 -4.54 3.85
N GLY A 94 -6.38 -5.15 3.82
CA GLY A 94 -6.86 -5.90 2.66
C GLY A 94 -7.15 -4.98 1.47
N GLY A 95 -7.05 -5.50 0.25
CA GLY A 95 -7.21 -4.70 -0.97
C GLY A 95 -8.58 -4.05 -1.12
N GLU A 96 -9.64 -4.70 -0.67
CA GLU A 96 -10.98 -4.12 -0.65
C GLU A 96 -11.05 -2.88 0.25
N LEU A 97 -10.49 -2.97 1.46
CA LEU A 97 -10.48 -1.85 2.41
C LEU A 97 -9.62 -0.69 1.90
N ILE A 98 -8.48 -0.97 1.27
CA ILE A 98 -7.66 0.06 0.62
C ILE A 98 -8.48 0.80 -0.44
N SER A 99 -9.16 0.05 -1.32
CA SER A 99 -10.01 0.63 -2.38
C SER A 99 -11.15 1.47 -1.79
N ASP A 100 -11.79 1.00 -0.73
CA ASP A 100 -12.87 1.73 -0.04
C ASP A 100 -12.38 3.05 0.60
N VAL A 101 -11.16 3.07 1.15
CA VAL A 101 -10.55 4.29 1.72
C VAL A 101 -10.25 5.29 0.61
N LEU A 102 -9.70 4.84 -0.51
CA LEU A 102 -9.34 5.70 -1.64
C LEU A 102 -10.59 6.27 -2.32
N GLU A 103 -11.66 5.48 -2.47
CA GLU A 103 -12.93 5.89 -3.11
C GLU A 103 -13.61 7.04 -2.37
N LYS A 104 -13.41 7.15 -1.06
CA LYS A 104 -14.05 8.19 -0.22
C LYS A 104 -13.36 9.56 -0.29
N SER A 105 -12.27 9.71 -1.00
CA SER A 105 -11.50 10.96 -1.04
C SER A 105 -11.01 11.33 -2.43
N ASP A 106 -11.67 12.28 -3.07
CA ASP A 106 -11.19 12.84 -4.35
C ASP A 106 -9.81 13.51 -4.25
N TYR A 107 -9.37 13.87 -3.04
CA TYR A 107 -8.07 14.50 -2.83
C TYR A 107 -6.89 13.59 -3.19
N VAL A 108 -7.09 12.28 -3.14
CA VAL A 108 -6.06 11.28 -3.53
C VAL A 108 -5.59 11.43 -4.99
N LYS A 109 -6.39 12.06 -5.86
CA LYS A 109 -6.02 12.37 -7.24
C LYS A 109 -4.88 13.41 -7.36
N GLN A 110 -4.56 14.10 -6.26
CA GLN A 110 -3.47 15.07 -6.20
C GLN A 110 -2.21 14.48 -5.54
N CYS A 111 -2.25 13.19 -5.18
CA CYS A 111 -1.24 12.54 -4.36
C CYS A 111 -0.56 11.38 -5.11
N SER A 112 0.65 11.08 -4.71
CA SER A 112 1.27 9.77 -4.94
C SER A 112 0.67 8.77 -3.96
N LEU A 113 0.32 7.58 -4.43
CA LEU A 113 -0.23 6.50 -3.62
C LEU A 113 0.81 5.41 -3.44
N ILE A 114 1.12 5.05 -2.19
CA ILE A 114 1.99 3.93 -1.85
C ILE A 114 1.15 2.92 -1.09
N LEU A 115 0.82 1.81 -1.76
CA LEU A 115 -0.19 0.86 -1.29
C LEU A 115 0.46 -0.50 -1.06
N ASN A 116 0.23 -1.07 0.12
CA ASN A 116 0.70 -2.40 0.44
C ASN A 116 -0.47 -3.29 0.92
N PRO A 117 -1.20 -3.90 -0.02
CA PRO A 117 -2.29 -4.82 0.30
C PRO A 117 -1.76 -6.11 0.92
N MET A 118 -2.38 -6.55 2.03
CA MET A 118 -2.11 -7.84 2.68
C MET A 118 -2.79 -9.00 1.95
N SER A 119 -3.82 -8.70 1.17
CA SER A 119 -4.59 -9.63 0.34
C SER A 119 -5.26 -8.86 -0.78
N HIS A 120 -5.71 -9.56 -1.83
CA HIS A 120 -6.49 -8.97 -2.93
C HIS A 120 -5.80 -7.77 -3.61
N SER A 121 -4.51 -7.91 -3.94
CA SER A 121 -3.76 -6.88 -4.67
C SER A 121 -4.35 -6.62 -6.06
N GLU A 122 -4.98 -7.63 -6.68
CA GLU A 122 -5.73 -7.51 -7.92
C GLU A 122 -6.90 -6.52 -7.83
N THR A 123 -7.56 -6.44 -6.67
CA THR A 123 -8.65 -5.48 -6.43
C THR A 123 -8.11 -4.05 -6.39
N VAL A 124 -6.98 -3.82 -5.73
CA VAL A 124 -6.31 -2.51 -5.69
C VAL A 124 -5.88 -2.07 -7.09
N ARG A 125 -5.24 -2.95 -7.86
CA ARG A 125 -4.83 -2.64 -9.24
C ARG A 125 -6.03 -2.31 -10.13
N LYS A 126 -7.11 -3.11 -10.01
CA LYS A 126 -8.35 -2.85 -10.73
C LYS A 126 -8.89 -1.46 -10.38
N TRP A 127 -8.97 -1.13 -9.09
CA TRP A 127 -9.42 0.18 -8.64
C TRP A 127 -8.56 1.29 -9.23
N LEU A 128 -7.24 1.18 -9.17
CA LEU A 128 -6.30 2.17 -9.73
C LEU A 128 -6.56 2.42 -11.22
N TYR A 129 -6.55 1.39 -12.05
CA TYR A 129 -6.76 1.53 -13.49
C TYR A 129 -8.14 2.09 -13.84
N THR A 130 -9.20 1.64 -13.13
CA THR A 130 -10.57 2.11 -13.42
C THR A 130 -10.86 3.51 -12.88
N ASN A 131 -10.02 4.03 -11.97
CA ASN A 131 -10.17 5.37 -11.39
C ASN A 131 -9.13 6.38 -11.90
N GLY A 132 -8.46 6.07 -13.01
CA GLY A 132 -7.59 7.00 -13.71
C GLY A 132 -6.19 7.14 -13.14
N PHE A 133 -5.70 6.14 -12.40
CA PHE A 133 -4.34 6.07 -11.89
C PHE A 133 -3.47 5.18 -12.77
N SER A 134 -2.20 5.56 -12.90
CA SER A 134 -1.15 4.72 -13.48
C SER A 134 -0.25 4.18 -12.37
N ILE A 135 0.17 2.93 -12.54
CA ILE A 135 1.10 2.26 -11.62
C ILE A 135 2.52 2.49 -12.11
N ASP A 136 3.35 3.16 -11.31
CA ASP A 136 4.76 3.44 -11.61
C ASP A 136 5.69 2.30 -11.21
N LYS A 137 5.39 1.68 -10.05
CA LYS A 137 6.11 0.51 -9.53
C LYS A 137 5.12 -0.47 -8.91
N ASP A 138 5.40 -1.73 -9.11
CA ASP A 138 4.67 -2.84 -8.52
C ASP A 138 5.69 -3.94 -8.23
N ILE A 139 6.06 -4.10 -6.97
CA ILE A 139 7.12 -5.02 -6.56
C ILE A 139 6.59 -6.07 -5.61
N ILE A 140 7.25 -7.22 -5.62
CA ILE A 140 7.03 -8.30 -4.66
C ILE A 140 8.09 -8.18 -3.57
N VAL A 141 7.68 -8.22 -2.32
CA VAL A 141 8.56 -8.19 -1.15
C VAL A 141 8.31 -9.43 -0.29
N ALA A 142 9.36 -10.20 -0.07
CA ALA A 142 9.32 -11.32 0.84
C ALA A 142 9.53 -10.82 2.29
N GLU A 143 8.70 -11.26 3.22
CA GLU A 143 8.85 -11.03 4.66
C GLU A 143 8.53 -12.34 5.39
N SER A 144 9.54 -12.94 5.98
CA SER A 144 9.44 -14.28 6.60
C SER A 144 8.98 -15.35 5.60
N LYS A 145 7.76 -15.89 5.77
CA LYS A 145 7.17 -16.91 4.89
C LYS A 145 6.10 -16.35 3.94
N HIS A 146 5.91 -15.03 3.95
CA HIS A 146 4.87 -14.37 3.17
C HIS A 146 5.47 -13.45 2.11
N HIS A 147 4.69 -13.21 1.07
CA HIS A 147 5.06 -12.30 -0.01
C HIS A 147 3.95 -11.27 -0.16
N TYR A 148 4.33 -10.04 -0.32
CA TYR A 148 3.41 -8.90 -0.39
C TYR A 148 3.72 -8.05 -1.61
N ASN A 149 2.69 -7.42 -2.17
CA ASN A 149 2.89 -6.40 -3.19
C ASN A 149 3.07 -5.02 -2.52
N VAL A 150 3.96 -4.21 -3.07
CA VAL A 150 4.04 -2.78 -2.77
C VAL A 150 3.89 -2.03 -4.09
N ILE A 151 2.88 -1.17 -4.15
CA ILE A 151 2.44 -0.49 -5.37
C ILE A 151 2.64 1.01 -5.19
N LEU A 152 3.34 1.66 -6.12
CA LEU A 152 3.40 3.11 -6.26
C LEU A 152 2.57 3.52 -7.46
N ALA A 153 1.64 4.45 -7.26
CA ALA A 153 0.77 4.94 -8.32
C ALA A 153 0.53 6.44 -8.21
N HIS A 154 0.17 7.06 -9.35
CA HIS A 154 -0.24 8.46 -9.40
C HIS A 154 -1.41 8.65 -10.38
N TYR A 155 -2.14 9.75 -10.22
CA TYR A 155 -3.29 10.05 -11.06
C TYR A 155 -2.86 10.63 -12.42
N THR A 156 -3.37 10.06 -13.50
CA THR A 156 -3.09 10.46 -14.88
C THR A 156 -4.35 10.84 -15.68
N ALA A 157 -5.52 10.65 -15.08
CA ALA A 157 -6.82 10.71 -15.75
C ALA A 157 -6.97 9.72 -16.92
N THR A 158 -6.19 8.62 -16.90
CA THR A 158 -6.26 7.54 -17.90
C THR A 158 -7.06 6.39 -17.32
N PHE A 159 -8.30 6.26 -17.73
CA PHE A 159 -9.24 5.23 -17.25
C PHE A 159 -9.14 4.01 -18.12
N GLU A 160 -8.76 2.87 -17.55
CA GLU A 160 -8.56 1.63 -18.29
C GLU A 160 -9.30 0.47 -17.65
N SER A 161 -9.87 -0.40 -18.51
CA SER A 161 -10.32 -1.72 -18.11
C SER A 161 -9.33 -2.74 -18.65
N LYS A 162 -8.64 -3.41 -17.76
CA LYS A 162 -7.62 -4.41 -18.07
C LYS A 162 -8.22 -5.83 -18.04
N SER A 163 -7.47 -6.80 -18.52
CA SER A 163 -7.82 -8.21 -18.38
C SER A 163 -7.66 -8.69 -16.93
N THR A 164 -8.28 -9.82 -16.59
CA THR A 164 -8.06 -10.44 -15.27
C THR A 164 -6.58 -10.76 -15.04
N VAL A 165 -5.87 -11.19 -16.07
CA VAL A 165 -4.42 -11.45 -15.99
C VAL A 165 -3.67 -10.18 -15.59
N ASP A 166 -3.98 -9.05 -16.23
CA ASP A 166 -3.31 -7.77 -15.92
C ASP A 166 -3.57 -7.31 -14.49
N TYR A 167 -4.76 -7.57 -13.93
CA TYR A 167 -5.03 -7.24 -12.53
C TYR A 167 -4.20 -8.09 -11.55
N PHE A 168 -3.93 -9.35 -11.86
CA PHE A 168 -3.11 -10.22 -11.02
C PHE A 168 -1.62 -9.95 -11.15
N PHE A 169 -1.14 -9.61 -12.34
CA PHE A 169 0.28 -9.33 -12.60
C PHE A 169 0.66 -7.87 -12.37
N GLY A 170 -0.26 -6.94 -12.65
CA GLY A 170 0.00 -5.50 -12.54
C GLY A 170 1.18 -5.06 -13.39
N GLU A 171 2.03 -4.22 -12.82
CA GLU A 171 3.27 -3.74 -13.44
C GLU A 171 4.52 -4.43 -12.86
N ILE A 172 4.38 -5.66 -12.35
CA ILE A 172 5.51 -6.46 -11.87
C ILE A 172 6.47 -6.71 -13.03
N LYS A 173 7.74 -6.35 -12.85
CA LYS A 173 8.81 -6.53 -13.83
C LYS A 173 9.76 -7.67 -13.46
N ASP A 174 9.85 -8.00 -12.18
CA ASP A 174 10.73 -9.05 -11.68
C ASP A 174 9.91 -10.31 -11.34
N PHE A 175 10.12 -11.35 -12.12
CA PHE A 175 9.48 -12.67 -11.96
C PHE A 175 10.42 -13.69 -11.29
N SER A 176 11.50 -13.27 -10.67
CA SER A 176 12.47 -14.14 -10.02
C SER A 176 11.93 -14.82 -8.75
N ASP A 177 10.97 -14.19 -8.07
CA ASP A 177 10.33 -14.76 -6.89
C ASP A 177 9.31 -15.85 -7.27
N LYS A 178 9.82 -17.01 -7.61
CA LYS A 178 9.00 -18.16 -7.99
C LYS A 178 8.07 -18.62 -6.87
N ALA A 179 8.46 -18.43 -5.61
CA ALA A 179 7.65 -18.83 -4.45
C ALA A 179 6.33 -18.04 -4.39
N TYR A 180 6.37 -16.74 -4.69
CA TYR A 180 5.17 -15.91 -4.81
C TYR A 180 4.21 -16.49 -5.86
N PHE A 181 4.70 -16.75 -7.07
CA PHE A 181 3.88 -17.23 -8.18
C PHE A 181 3.34 -18.64 -7.96
N ILE A 182 4.13 -19.53 -7.35
CA ILE A 182 3.66 -20.87 -6.96
C ILE A 182 2.53 -20.73 -5.91
N HIS A 183 2.69 -19.87 -4.92
CA HIS A 183 1.66 -19.64 -3.89
C HIS A 183 0.37 -19.07 -4.52
N LEU A 184 0.49 -18.06 -5.38
CA LEU A 184 -0.62 -17.45 -6.11
C LEU A 184 -1.36 -18.50 -6.97
N LYS A 185 -0.62 -19.33 -7.74
CA LYS A 185 -1.19 -20.40 -8.53
C LYS A 185 -2.03 -21.35 -7.67
N ASN A 186 -1.46 -21.84 -6.56
CA ASN A 186 -2.14 -22.77 -5.65
C ASN A 186 -3.41 -22.15 -5.04
N TYR A 187 -3.35 -20.88 -4.67
CA TYR A 187 -4.50 -20.12 -4.19
C TYR A 187 -5.60 -20.07 -5.24
N LEU A 188 -5.27 -19.71 -6.49
CA LEU A 188 -6.25 -19.60 -7.59
C LEU A 188 -6.84 -20.96 -7.97
N MET A 189 -6.04 -22.02 -8.01
CA MET A 189 -6.51 -23.39 -8.25
C MET A 189 -7.53 -23.82 -7.18
N ASN A 190 -7.32 -23.44 -5.93
CA ASN A 190 -8.29 -23.73 -4.86
C ASN A 190 -9.57 -22.90 -5.00
N LYS A 191 -9.46 -21.63 -5.39
CA LYS A 191 -10.63 -20.77 -5.68
C LYS A 191 -11.46 -21.27 -6.87
N GLN A 192 -10.84 -21.85 -7.90
CA GLN A 192 -11.57 -22.46 -9.02
C GLN A 192 -12.50 -23.60 -8.59
N LYS A 193 -12.15 -24.34 -7.54
CA LYS A 193 -13.02 -25.40 -7.00
C LYS A 193 -14.37 -24.88 -6.49
N SER A 194 -14.48 -23.58 -6.18
CA SER A 194 -15.70 -22.91 -5.76
C SER A 194 -16.46 -22.21 -6.91
N GLY A 195 -16.07 -22.45 -8.17
CA GLY A 195 -16.81 -22.03 -9.36
C GLY A 195 -16.30 -20.77 -10.06
N ALA A 196 -15.26 -20.11 -9.56
CA ALA A 196 -14.63 -18.99 -10.26
C ALA A 196 -13.66 -19.50 -11.35
N ASP A 197 -13.57 -18.83 -12.50
CA ASP A 197 -12.64 -19.19 -13.58
C ASP A 197 -11.39 -18.30 -13.54
N PHE A 198 -10.25 -18.91 -13.23
CA PHE A 198 -8.92 -18.28 -13.24
C PHE A 198 -7.96 -18.97 -14.22
N SER A 199 -8.47 -19.73 -15.19
CA SER A 199 -7.65 -20.54 -16.10
C SER A 199 -6.62 -19.71 -16.87
N SER A 200 -6.99 -18.51 -17.32
CA SER A 200 -6.09 -17.60 -18.01
C SER A 200 -4.95 -17.09 -17.14
N VAL A 201 -5.26 -16.76 -15.87
CA VAL A 201 -4.26 -16.29 -14.90
C VAL A 201 -3.30 -17.42 -14.51
N ILE A 202 -3.84 -18.61 -14.26
CA ILE A 202 -3.02 -19.80 -13.93
C ILE A 202 -2.06 -20.12 -15.06
N LYS A 203 -2.54 -20.09 -16.31
CA LYS A 203 -1.66 -20.28 -17.49
C LYS A 203 -0.57 -19.23 -17.56
N ALA A 204 -0.91 -17.95 -17.39
CA ALA A 204 0.09 -16.87 -17.40
C ALA A 204 1.14 -17.04 -16.28
N ILE A 205 0.73 -17.55 -15.11
CA ILE A 205 1.67 -17.87 -14.02
C ILE A 205 2.60 -19.03 -14.44
N GLU A 206 2.07 -20.06 -15.10
CA GLU A 206 2.88 -21.19 -15.60
C GLU A 206 3.92 -20.76 -16.63
N ASP A 207 3.60 -19.77 -17.46
CA ASP A 207 4.50 -19.23 -18.48
C ASP A 207 5.69 -18.45 -17.87
N VAL A 208 5.56 -17.96 -16.62
CA VAL A 208 6.64 -17.25 -15.91
C VAL A 208 7.36 -18.10 -14.85
N LEU A 209 6.91 -19.33 -14.56
CA LEU A 209 7.57 -20.26 -13.64
C LEU A 209 8.69 -21.05 -14.32
#